data_424ef2d7d91db5667b38bc768d6145ed
#
_entry.id   424ef2d7d91db5667b38bc768d6145ed
#
_cell.length_a   1.000
_cell.length_b   1.000
_cell.length_c   1.000
_cell.angle_alpha   90.00
_cell.angle_beta   90.00
_cell.angle_gamma   90.00
#
_symmetry.space_group_name_H-M   'P 1'
#
loop_
_entity.id
_entity.type
_entity.pdbx_description
1 polymer ?
#
loop_
_entity_poly.entity_id
_entity_poly.type
_entity_poly.pdbx_seq_one_letter_code
_entity_poly.pdbx_strand_id
1 'polypeptide(L)'
;MKVAIAADHAGYQLKQELIPSLRALGHEVTDLGTHSTDPVDYPDVAESLAQAVLGGAVERGVVLCGSGVGASVAANKLPGIRAGLCHDSYSAHQGVEHDDMNILVLGARVIGVELARELVRVFLDARFTHEQRHERRLGKIKELEEGNRHAP
;
A
#
# COMPACT_ATOMS: atom_id res chain seq x y z
N MET A 1 6.75 3.11 -13.17
CA MET A 1 6.86 3.98 -11.97
C MET A 1 7.80 3.34 -10.95
N LYS A 2 8.23 4.12 -9.94
CA LYS A 2 8.98 3.61 -8.79
C LYS A 2 8.00 3.09 -7.73
N VAL A 3 8.17 1.85 -7.31
CA VAL A 3 7.27 1.15 -6.37
C VAL A 3 8.10 0.53 -5.25
N ALA A 4 7.68 0.71 -4.01
CA ALA A 4 8.22 -0.06 -2.90
C ALA A 4 7.32 -1.26 -2.58
N ILE A 5 7.92 -2.36 -2.18
CA ILE A 5 7.21 -3.52 -1.65
C ILE A 5 7.84 -3.93 -0.32
N ALA A 6 7.01 -4.26 0.64
CA ALA A 6 7.44 -4.73 1.96
C ALA A 6 6.48 -5.80 2.49
N ALA A 7 6.97 -6.66 3.36
CA ALA A 7 6.14 -7.67 4.02
C ALA A 7 6.70 -7.99 5.41
N ASP A 8 5.82 -8.42 6.31
CA ASP A 8 6.26 -9.15 7.49
C ASP A 8 6.58 -10.62 7.12
N HIS A 9 6.93 -11.43 8.11
CA HIS A 9 7.27 -12.84 7.90
C HIS A 9 6.13 -13.66 7.27
N ALA A 10 4.86 -13.32 7.56
CA ALA A 10 3.72 -14.01 6.96
C ALA A 10 3.51 -13.65 5.49
N GLY A 11 3.89 -12.44 5.08
CA GLY A 11 3.81 -11.97 3.70
C GLY A 11 5.05 -12.21 2.85
N TYR A 12 6.15 -12.66 3.46
CA TYR A 12 7.44 -12.77 2.80
C TYR A 12 7.41 -13.60 1.50
N GLN A 13 6.82 -14.78 1.53
CA GLN A 13 6.79 -15.66 0.35
C GLN A 13 6.00 -15.04 -0.80
N LEU A 14 4.81 -14.49 -0.51
CA LEU A 14 3.99 -13.82 -1.52
C LEU A 14 4.72 -12.59 -2.08
N LYS A 15 5.44 -11.83 -1.25
CA LYS A 15 6.29 -10.72 -1.70
C LYS A 15 7.33 -11.20 -2.73
N GLN A 16 8.00 -12.32 -2.48
CA GLN A 16 8.99 -12.88 -3.41
C GLN A 16 8.37 -13.25 -4.77
N GLU A 17 7.12 -13.71 -4.78
CA GLU A 17 6.38 -14.01 -6.02
C GLU A 17 5.95 -12.74 -6.78
N LEU A 18 5.68 -11.65 -6.08
CA LEU A 18 5.21 -10.39 -6.69
C LEU A 18 6.34 -9.56 -7.29
N ILE A 19 7.54 -9.57 -6.71
CA ILE A 19 8.66 -8.75 -7.18
C ILE A 19 9.00 -9.00 -8.66
N PRO A 20 9.19 -10.26 -9.14
CA PRO A 20 9.43 -10.51 -10.56
C PRO A 20 8.27 -10.03 -11.45
N SER A 21 7.04 -10.21 -11.01
CA SER A 21 5.85 -9.78 -11.76
C SER A 21 5.81 -8.27 -11.94
N LEU A 22 6.11 -7.51 -10.88
CA LEU A 22 6.18 -6.05 -10.92
C LEU A 22 7.28 -5.55 -11.87
N ARG A 23 8.46 -6.17 -11.82
CA ARG A 23 9.57 -5.85 -12.73
C ARG A 23 9.23 -6.17 -14.19
N ALA A 24 8.55 -7.28 -14.44
CA ALA A 24 8.09 -7.66 -15.78
C ALA A 24 7.07 -6.66 -16.36
N LEU A 25 6.29 -5.98 -15.50
CA LEU A 25 5.39 -4.88 -15.89
C LEU A 25 6.12 -3.54 -16.13
N GLY A 26 7.45 -3.51 -15.99
CA GLY A 26 8.26 -2.32 -16.24
C GLY A 26 8.40 -1.37 -15.04
N HIS A 27 8.06 -1.81 -13.84
CA HIS A 27 8.25 -1.00 -12.63
C HIS A 27 9.67 -1.14 -12.07
N GLU A 28 10.18 -0.03 -11.54
CA GLU A 28 11.40 -0.02 -10.71
C GLU A 28 10.99 -0.37 -9.27
N VAL A 29 11.40 -1.56 -8.81
CA VAL A 29 10.93 -2.13 -7.53
C VAL A 29 12.01 -2.05 -6.47
N THR A 30 11.71 -1.36 -5.36
CA THR A 30 12.52 -1.34 -4.14
C THR A 30 11.93 -2.32 -3.12
N ASP A 31 12.69 -3.35 -2.77
CA ASP A 31 12.33 -4.29 -1.71
C ASP A 31 12.82 -3.76 -0.35
N LEU A 32 11.88 -3.39 0.51
CA LEU A 32 12.14 -2.86 1.86
C LEU A 32 12.12 -3.93 2.97
N GLY A 33 12.07 -5.21 2.60
CA GLY A 33 12.07 -6.33 3.55
C GLY A 33 10.63 -6.76 3.92
N THR A 34 10.46 -7.71 4.87
CA THR A 34 11.56 -8.47 5.48
C THR A 34 12.25 -9.38 4.44
N HIS A 35 13.42 -9.92 4.78
CA HIS A 35 14.21 -10.75 3.86
C HIS A 35 14.29 -12.23 4.30
N SER A 36 13.47 -12.63 5.25
CA SER A 36 13.37 -14.00 5.75
C SER A 36 11.97 -14.28 6.30
N THR A 37 11.76 -15.49 6.74
CA THR A 37 10.54 -15.93 7.46
C THR A 37 10.64 -15.76 8.97
N ASP A 38 11.73 -15.18 9.48
CA ASP A 38 11.86 -14.88 10.90
C ASP A 38 10.85 -13.82 11.34
N PRO A 39 10.25 -13.96 12.53
CA PRO A 39 9.25 -13.03 13.01
C PRO A 39 9.74 -11.58 13.07
N VAL A 40 8.97 -10.68 12.49
CA VAL A 40 9.16 -9.22 12.57
C VAL A 40 7.80 -8.56 12.84
N ASP A 41 7.83 -7.38 13.40
CA ASP A 41 6.62 -6.63 13.72
C ASP A 41 6.09 -5.88 12.50
N TYR A 42 4.85 -6.14 12.12
CA TYR A 42 4.23 -5.52 10.94
C TYR A 42 4.14 -3.98 11.02
N PRO A 43 4.01 -3.32 12.20
CA PRO A 43 4.01 -1.86 12.24
C PRO A 43 5.31 -1.24 11.73
N ASP A 44 6.47 -1.83 12.05
CA ASP A 44 7.77 -1.35 11.59
C ASP A 44 7.90 -1.46 10.07
N VAL A 45 7.39 -2.57 9.52
CA VAL A 45 7.35 -2.80 8.06
C VAL A 45 6.46 -1.78 7.37
N ALA A 46 5.26 -1.55 7.91
CA ALA A 46 4.31 -0.59 7.36
C ALA A 46 4.86 0.85 7.44
N GLU A 47 5.51 1.22 8.54
CA GLU A 47 6.14 2.53 8.71
C GLU A 47 7.27 2.74 7.72
N SER A 48 8.18 1.77 7.56
CA SER A 48 9.29 1.85 6.60
C SER A 48 8.79 2.11 5.17
N LEU A 49 7.75 1.38 4.73
CA LEU A 49 7.17 1.58 3.42
C LEU A 49 6.48 2.94 3.29
N ALA A 50 5.72 3.34 4.32
CA ALA A 50 5.04 4.63 4.34
C ALA A 50 6.02 5.81 4.25
N GLN A 51 7.16 5.73 4.95
CA GLN A 51 8.21 6.75 4.88
C GLN A 51 8.84 6.84 3.48
N ALA A 52 9.01 5.72 2.78
CA ALA A 52 9.52 5.73 1.41
C ALA A 52 8.55 6.45 0.44
N VAL A 53 7.24 6.27 0.62
CA VAL A 53 6.19 6.97 -0.15
C VAL A 53 6.17 8.47 0.21
N LEU A 54 6.12 8.81 1.49
CA LEU A 54 6.06 10.20 1.97
C LEU A 54 7.31 11.00 1.61
N GLY A 55 8.47 10.37 1.63
CA GLY A 55 9.74 10.99 1.25
C GLY A 55 9.93 11.13 -0.27
N GLY A 56 9.01 10.64 -1.08
CA GLY A 56 9.09 10.70 -2.54
C GLY A 56 10.14 9.79 -3.17
N ALA A 57 10.69 8.85 -2.40
CA ALA A 57 11.62 7.84 -2.93
C ALA A 57 10.93 6.90 -3.91
N VAL A 58 9.64 6.63 -3.67
CA VAL A 58 8.75 5.85 -4.54
C VAL A 58 7.40 6.55 -4.69
N GLU A 59 6.70 6.24 -5.77
CA GLU A 59 5.38 6.83 -6.05
C GLU A 59 4.25 6.10 -5.31
N ARG A 60 4.35 4.78 -5.18
CA ARG A 60 3.36 3.93 -4.50
C ARG A 60 4.03 2.77 -3.77
N GLY A 61 3.29 2.20 -2.83
CA GLY A 61 3.75 1.06 -2.07
C GLY A 61 2.77 -0.12 -2.05
N VAL A 62 3.32 -1.32 -1.87
CA VAL A 62 2.57 -2.55 -1.60
C VAL A 62 3.09 -3.17 -0.32
N VAL A 63 2.24 -3.38 0.67
CA VAL A 63 2.62 -4.04 1.93
C VAL A 63 1.79 -5.29 2.16
N LEU A 64 2.46 -6.35 2.58
CA LEU A 64 1.84 -7.65 2.84
C LEU A 64 2.07 -8.08 4.29
N CYS A 65 1.02 -8.58 4.92
CA CYS A 65 1.13 -9.31 6.18
C CYS A 65 0.13 -10.48 6.17
N GLY A 66 -0.13 -11.13 7.29
CA GLY A 66 -1.00 -12.31 7.33
C GLY A 66 -2.41 -12.04 6.82
N SER A 67 -3.12 -11.10 7.44
CA SER A 67 -4.46 -10.66 7.02
C SER A 67 -4.47 -9.33 6.26
N GLY A 68 -3.44 -8.54 6.38
CA GLY A 68 -3.36 -7.16 5.89
C GLY A 68 -3.96 -6.12 6.84
N VAL A 69 -4.78 -6.52 7.79
CA VAL A 69 -5.52 -5.60 8.68
C VAL A 69 -4.57 -4.75 9.52
N GLY A 70 -3.63 -5.37 10.22
CA GLY A 70 -2.69 -4.65 11.08
C GLY A 70 -1.80 -3.68 10.32
N ALA A 71 -1.26 -4.10 9.17
CA ALA A 71 -0.46 -3.24 8.30
C ALA A 71 -1.25 -2.04 7.77
N SER A 72 -2.53 -2.23 7.41
CA SER A 72 -3.43 -1.15 7.00
C SER A 72 -3.65 -0.15 8.13
N VAL A 73 -3.92 -0.61 9.35
CA VAL A 73 -4.10 0.26 10.52
C VAL A 73 -2.83 1.05 10.80
N ALA A 74 -1.67 0.40 10.82
CA ALA A 74 -0.39 1.04 11.11
C ALA A 74 -0.01 2.09 10.05
N ALA A 75 -0.08 1.75 8.77
CA ALA A 75 0.26 2.66 7.68
C ALA A 75 -0.59 3.94 7.70
N ASN A 76 -1.89 3.83 7.95
CA ASN A 76 -2.81 4.97 8.01
C ASN A 76 -2.66 5.86 9.26
N LYS A 77 -1.76 5.52 10.18
CA LYS A 77 -1.38 6.44 11.28
C LYS A 77 -0.44 7.56 10.84
N LEU A 78 0.19 7.44 9.68
CA LEU A 78 1.08 8.45 9.15
C LEU A 78 0.29 9.41 8.25
N PRO A 79 0.28 10.71 8.57
CA PRO A 79 -0.40 11.71 7.75
C PRO A 79 0.10 11.71 6.31
N GLY A 80 -0.81 11.75 5.35
CA GLY A 80 -0.51 11.67 3.92
C GLY A 80 -0.50 10.24 3.36
N ILE A 81 -0.66 9.22 4.20
CA ILE A 81 -0.83 7.84 3.76
C ILE A 81 -2.32 7.52 3.64
N ARG A 82 -2.66 6.94 2.50
CA ARG A 82 -3.98 6.37 2.20
C ARG A 82 -3.76 4.92 1.78
N ALA A 83 -3.74 4.06 2.80
CA ALA A 83 -3.53 2.63 2.64
C ALA A 83 -4.87 1.90 2.60
N GLY A 84 -5.11 1.14 1.56
CA GLY A 84 -6.32 0.34 1.39
C GLY A 84 -6.04 -1.15 1.44
N LEU A 85 -6.73 -1.87 2.33
CA LEU A 85 -6.80 -3.32 2.33
C LEU A 85 -7.83 -3.75 1.27
N CYS A 86 -7.37 -4.17 0.10
CA CYS A 86 -8.23 -4.50 -1.03
C CYS A 86 -7.95 -5.92 -1.53
N HIS A 87 -8.94 -6.80 -1.40
CA HIS A 87 -8.87 -8.18 -1.90
C HIS A 87 -9.79 -8.42 -3.11
N ASP A 88 -10.23 -7.36 -3.76
CA ASP A 88 -10.98 -7.37 -5.03
C ASP A 88 -10.45 -6.28 -5.97
N SER A 89 -10.57 -6.53 -7.27
CA SER A 89 -10.02 -5.65 -8.31
C SER A 89 -10.72 -4.30 -8.37
N TYR A 90 -12.03 -4.25 -8.10
CA TYR A 90 -12.78 -3.00 -8.09
C TYR A 90 -12.25 -2.04 -7.03
N SER A 91 -12.14 -2.50 -5.78
CA SER A 91 -11.66 -1.66 -4.67
C SER A 91 -10.21 -1.22 -4.85
N ALA A 92 -9.34 -2.11 -5.37
CA ALA A 92 -7.93 -1.79 -5.62
C ALA A 92 -7.75 -0.70 -6.68
N HIS A 93 -8.57 -0.71 -7.71
CA HIS A 93 -8.57 0.28 -8.78
C HIS A 93 -9.28 1.57 -8.36
N GLN A 94 -10.52 1.46 -7.87
CA GLN A 94 -11.35 2.59 -7.49
C GLN A 94 -10.77 3.39 -6.32
N GLY A 95 -10.08 2.74 -5.37
CA GLY A 95 -9.42 3.42 -4.27
C GLY A 95 -8.34 4.41 -4.74
N VAL A 96 -7.67 4.12 -5.86
CA VAL A 96 -6.77 5.09 -6.49
C VAL A 96 -7.56 6.18 -7.20
N GLU A 97 -8.55 5.83 -8.01
CA GLU A 97 -9.30 6.80 -8.81
C GLU A 97 -10.04 7.84 -7.99
N HIS A 98 -10.60 7.43 -6.85
CA HIS A 98 -11.46 8.29 -6.04
C HIS A 98 -10.78 8.85 -4.79
N ASP A 99 -9.87 8.09 -4.18
CA ASP A 99 -9.27 8.42 -2.89
C ASP A 99 -7.75 8.63 -2.96
N ASP A 100 -7.19 8.62 -4.17
CA ASP A 100 -5.75 8.74 -4.40
C ASP A 100 -4.93 7.81 -3.48
N MET A 101 -5.38 6.55 -3.39
CA MET A 101 -4.74 5.53 -2.57
C MET A 101 -3.29 5.32 -3.00
N ASN A 102 -2.36 5.45 -2.06
CA ASN A 102 -0.92 5.39 -2.35
C ASN A 102 -0.23 4.13 -1.81
N ILE A 103 -0.92 3.35 -0.96
CA ILE A 103 -0.45 2.04 -0.49
C ILE A 103 -1.56 1.01 -0.66
N LEU A 104 -1.26 -0.08 -1.36
CA LEU A 104 -2.09 -1.28 -1.38
C LEU A 104 -1.64 -2.23 -0.28
N VAL A 105 -2.57 -2.72 0.52
CA VAL A 105 -2.32 -3.70 1.57
C VAL A 105 -2.96 -5.03 1.21
N LEU A 106 -2.22 -6.12 1.34
CA LEU A 106 -2.66 -7.48 1.02
C LEU A 106 -2.45 -8.43 2.19
N GLY A 107 -3.40 -9.35 2.36
CA GLY A 107 -3.31 -10.46 3.31
C GLY A 107 -2.81 -11.73 2.64
N ALA A 108 -1.56 -12.12 2.89
CA ALA A 108 -0.94 -13.28 2.25
C ALA A 108 -1.59 -14.63 2.64
N ARG A 109 -2.33 -14.67 3.75
CA ARG A 109 -3.11 -15.83 4.17
C ARG A 109 -4.55 -15.81 3.68
N VAL A 110 -4.95 -14.75 2.99
CA VAL A 110 -6.33 -14.53 2.54
C VAL A 110 -6.48 -14.80 1.06
N ILE A 111 -5.50 -14.37 0.25
CA ILE A 111 -5.54 -14.46 -1.21
C ILE A 111 -4.38 -15.30 -1.76
N GLY A 112 -4.61 -15.87 -2.94
CA GLY A 112 -3.57 -16.56 -3.70
C GLY A 112 -2.76 -15.62 -4.59
N VAL A 113 -1.67 -16.14 -5.13
CA VAL A 113 -0.68 -15.35 -5.90
C VAL A 113 -1.27 -14.72 -7.17
N GLU A 114 -2.17 -15.41 -7.87
CA GLU A 114 -2.75 -14.87 -9.12
C GLU A 114 -3.67 -13.68 -8.85
N LEU A 115 -4.49 -13.76 -7.81
CA LEU A 115 -5.30 -12.60 -7.39
C LEU A 115 -4.39 -11.46 -6.91
N ALA A 116 -3.34 -11.74 -6.15
CA ALA A 116 -2.39 -10.72 -5.72
C ALA A 116 -1.73 -10.00 -6.90
N ARG A 117 -1.31 -10.73 -7.95
CA ARG A 117 -0.77 -10.15 -9.20
C ARG A 117 -1.77 -9.23 -9.88
N GLU A 118 -3.03 -9.65 -9.99
CA GLU A 118 -4.09 -8.83 -10.58
C GLU A 118 -4.33 -7.56 -9.76
N LEU A 119 -4.46 -7.67 -8.44
CA LEU A 119 -4.71 -6.54 -7.54
C LEU A 119 -3.59 -5.50 -7.62
N VAL A 120 -2.34 -5.94 -7.60
CA VAL A 120 -1.19 -5.04 -7.72
C VAL A 120 -1.18 -4.35 -9.09
N ARG A 121 -1.46 -5.08 -10.16
CA ARG A 121 -1.53 -4.51 -11.52
C ARG A 121 -2.60 -3.42 -11.61
N VAL A 122 -3.84 -3.70 -11.22
CA VAL A 122 -4.93 -2.72 -11.33
C VAL A 122 -4.71 -1.50 -10.42
N PHE A 123 -4.11 -1.70 -9.25
CA PHE A 123 -3.71 -0.62 -8.34
C PHE A 123 -2.67 0.30 -8.97
N LEU A 124 -1.64 -0.26 -9.62
CA LEU A 124 -0.56 0.53 -10.22
C LEU A 124 -0.96 1.19 -11.55
N ASP A 125 -1.87 0.58 -12.30
CA ASP A 125 -2.38 1.13 -13.56
C ASP A 125 -3.36 2.30 -13.34
N ALA A 126 -4.09 2.30 -12.23
CA ALA A 126 -5.09 3.32 -11.94
C ALA A 126 -4.46 4.71 -11.70
N ARG A 127 -5.23 5.75 -11.98
CA ARG A 127 -4.83 7.15 -11.77
C ARG A 127 -5.95 7.91 -11.07
N PHE A 128 -5.57 8.82 -10.16
CA PHE A 128 -6.54 9.69 -9.52
C PHE A 128 -7.24 10.56 -10.57
N THR A 129 -8.57 10.63 -10.49
CA THR A 129 -9.39 11.25 -11.55
C THR A 129 -9.43 12.77 -11.48
N HIS A 130 -9.03 13.38 -10.34
CA HIS A 130 -9.10 14.82 -10.10
C HIS A 130 -10.50 15.44 -10.27
N GLU A 131 -11.55 14.62 -10.19
CA GLU A 131 -12.91 15.17 -10.19
C GLU A 131 -13.14 16.01 -8.92
N GLN A 132 -13.85 17.13 -9.06
CA GLN A 132 -14.10 18.07 -7.97
C GLN A 132 -14.64 17.41 -6.68
N ARG A 133 -15.53 16.42 -6.85
CA ARG A 133 -16.07 15.66 -5.69
C ARG A 133 -15.00 14.86 -4.96
N HIS A 134 -14.03 14.28 -5.68
CA HIS A 134 -12.94 13.49 -5.11
C HIS A 134 -11.91 14.40 -4.43
N GLU A 135 -11.52 15.49 -5.09
CA GLU A 135 -10.64 16.52 -4.49
C GLU A 135 -11.22 17.07 -3.17
N ARG A 136 -12.51 17.39 -3.17
CA ARG A 136 -13.18 17.86 -1.96
C ARG A 136 -13.15 16.85 -0.81
N ARG A 137 -13.33 15.55 -1.12
CA ARG A 137 -13.30 14.48 -0.11
C ARG A 137 -11.90 14.26 0.44
N LEU A 138 -10.88 14.27 -0.43
CA LEU A 138 -9.47 14.22 0.00
C LEU A 138 -9.10 15.41 0.88
N GLY A 139 -9.57 16.61 0.55
CA GLY A 139 -9.38 17.79 1.37
C GLY A 139 -9.91 17.59 2.80
N LYS A 140 -11.08 16.96 2.96
CA LYS A 140 -11.64 16.64 4.28
C LYS A 140 -10.83 15.60 5.05
N ILE A 141 -10.26 14.59 4.37
CA ILE A 141 -9.35 13.63 5.00
C ILE A 141 -8.12 14.36 5.53
N LYS A 142 -7.55 15.27 4.75
CA LYS A 142 -6.41 16.09 5.16
C LYS A 142 -6.72 16.96 6.38
N GLU A 143 -7.90 17.57 6.42
CA GLU A 143 -8.38 18.34 7.59
C GLU A 143 -8.43 17.47 8.86
N LEU A 144 -8.87 16.20 8.75
CA LEU A 144 -8.87 15.25 9.87
C LEU A 144 -7.45 14.93 10.35
N GLU A 145 -6.50 14.75 9.44
CA GLU A 145 -5.09 14.53 9.78
C GLU A 145 -4.50 15.75 10.49
N GLU A 146 -4.79 16.95 10.02
CA GLU A 146 -4.32 18.21 10.62
C GLU A 146 -4.97 18.48 11.98
N GLY A 147 -6.24 18.21 12.15
CA GLY A 147 -6.96 18.33 13.42
C GLY A 147 -6.40 17.41 14.50
N ASN A 148 -5.99 16.21 14.15
CA ASN A 148 -5.36 15.27 15.07
C ASN A 148 -3.94 15.69 15.51
N ARG A 149 -3.28 16.59 14.80
CA ARG A 149 -1.98 17.13 15.19
C ARG A 149 -2.06 18.16 16.32
N HIS A 150 -3.23 18.73 16.54
CA HIS A 150 -3.47 19.77 17.56
C HIS A 150 -4.22 19.24 18.78
N ALA A 151 -4.55 17.96 18.82
CA ALA A 151 -5.12 17.34 20.01
C ALA A 151 -4.02 17.14 21.07
N PRO A 152 -4.22 17.58 22.32
CA PRO A 152 -3.23 17.47 23.39
C PRO A 152 -2.98 15.99 23.80
#